data_ed2608e82b372057305b04d5237741e3
#
_entry.id   ed2608e82b372057305b04d5237741e3
#
_cell.length_a   1.000
_cell.length_b   1.000
_cell.length_c   1.000
_cell.angle_alpha   90.00
_cell.angle_beta   90.00
_cell.angle_gamma   90.00
#
_symmetry.space_group_name_H-M   'P 1'
#
loop_
_entity.id
_entity.type
_entity.pdbx_description
1 polymer ?
#
loop_
_entity_poly.entity_id
_entity_poly.type
_entity_poly.pdbx_seq_one_letter_code
_entity_poly.pdbx_strand_id
1 'polypeptide(L)'
;MTACPLGLAGACYCANQINAFPPAPAAIATKTAVLLLAHGTPDNPDQIPEYLRYVTGGRPLPPQVVEEIRHRYSLIGFSPLACWTLLQADQLSQELKLPVFVGMRNWKPFIADAVKAIAAQKFERVIAICLAPQNSRTSVGLYRSAVTGTELTGNDDAHFELDFVDEWHDQPLLAKAFAENLRAGWAKANAEYGGTFSGTTSGTLSGTLSGTLPIIFTAHSVPARTITEGDPYEAQSKETAELVAKAAGLKDDAWTFAFQSQGMSGGQWIGPTVEETILGLKTKGHRGVFIHPVGFLCDHVEVLYDIDIFFKQFVEKQGMRLWRAESLNGSKMLTAALAELVRSRVAAGGAGQLGYGERS
;
A
#
# COMPACT_ATOMS: atom_id res chain seq x y z
N MET A 1 -4.96 -6.78 -18.93
CA MET A 1 -4.47 -5.40 -19.09
C MET A 1 -5.30 -4.53 -18.17
N THR A 2 -4.79 -4.22 -17.00
CA THR A 2 -5.42 -3.23 -16.11
C THR A 2 -5.19 -1.87 -16.72
N ALA A 3 -6.26 -1.27 -17.28
CA ALA A 3 -6.21 0.09 -17.80
C ALA A 3 -5.82 1.05 -16.67
N CYS A 4 -5.06 2.10 -17.00
CA CYS A 4 -4.87 3.23 -16.11
C CYS A 4 -6.25 3.64 -15.55
N PRO A 5 -6.39 3.93 -14.23
CA PRO A 5 -7.67 4.27 -13.60
C PRO A 5 -8.41 5.44 -14.25
N LEU A 6 -7.70 6.22 -15.05
CA LEU A 6 -8.25 7.36 -15.81
C LEU A 6 -8.62 7.00 -17.26
N GLY A 7 -8.69 5.70 -17.62
CA GLY A 7 -9.13 5.23 -18.94
C GLY A 7 -8.12 5.43 -20.07
N LEU A 8 -6.86 5.73 -19.77
CA LEU A 8 -5.85 6.13 -20.73
C LEU A 8 -4.80 5.03 -20.90
N ALA A 9 -4.54 4.63 -22.13
CA ALA A 9 -3.50 3.67 -22.48
C ALA A 9 -2.13 4.36 -22.40
N GLY A 10 -1.31 3.99 -21.38
CA GLY A 10 0.09 4.41 -21.29
C GLY A 10 0.48 5.03 -19.95
N ALA A 11 1.58 4.55 -19.38
CA ALA A 11 2.11 4.93 -18.08
C ALA A 11 2.39 6.44 -17.89
N CYS A 12 2.62 7.16 -18.97
CA CYS A 12 3.05 8.56 -18.94
C CYS A 12 1.91 9.58 -18.75
N TYR A 13 0.66 9.18 -18.88
CA TYR A 13 -0.45 10.14 -18.95
C TYR A 13 -0.99 10.54 -17.57
N CYS A 14 -0.89 9.68 -16.57
CA CYS A 14 -1.35 10.01 -15.21
C CYS A 14 -0.48 11.10 -14.58
N ALA A 15 0.82 11.06 -14.80
CA ALA A 15 1.77 12.05 -14.28
C ALA A 15 1.56 13.45 -14.88
N ASN A 16 0.99 13.55 -16.09
CA ASN A 16 0.74 14.84 -16.74
C ASN A 16 -0.59 15.49 -16.38
N GLN A 17 -1.52 14.73 -15.77
CA GLN A 17 -2.86 15.24 -15.43
C GLN A 17 -3.04 15.53 -13.94
N ILE A 18 -2.28 14.88 -13.08
CA ILE A 18 -2.32 15.08 -11.63
C ILE A 18 -0.96 15.61 -11.19
N ASN A 19 -0.94 16.79 -10.61
CA ASN A 19 0.30 17.42 -10.18
C ASN A 19 0.75 16.85 -8.83
N ALA A 20 1.91 16.20 -8.83
CA ALA A 20 2.54 15.70 -7.60
C ALA A 20 2.95 16.83 -6.62
N PHE A 21 3.13 18.03 -7.15
CA PHE A 21 3.49 19.23 -6.40
C PHE A 21 2.45 20.31 -6.66
N PRO A 22 1.38 20.37 -5.86
CA PRO A 22 0.32 21.35 -6.07
C PRO A 22 0.89 22.79 -6.02
N PRO A 23 0.32 23.73 -6.79
CA PRO A 23 0.72 25.12 -6.72
C PRO A 23 0.43 25.68 -5.33
N ALA A 24 1.19 26.71 -4.94
CA ALA A 24 0.89 27.44 -3.72
C ALA A 24 -0.54 27.96 -3.77
N PRO A 25 -1.35 27.75 -2.72
CA PRO A 25 -2.71 28.26 -2.67
C PRO A 25 -2.70 29.78 -2.77
N ALA A 26 -3.61 30.35 -3.57
CA ALA A 26 -3.68 31.77 -3.87
C ALA A 26 -3.91 32.67 -2.64
N ALA A 27 -4.43 32.09 -1.55
CA ALA A 27 -4.48 32.70 -0.23
C ALA A 27 -4.18 31.57 0.78
N ILE A 28 -3.01 31.62 1.43
CA ILE A 28 -2.61 30.62 2.42
C ILE A 28 -3.47 30.81 3.69
N ALA A 29 -4.63 30.18 3.72
CA ALA A 29 -5.43 30.07 4.94
C ALA A 29 -4.86 28.98 5.89
N THR A 30 -4.07 28.04 5.36
CA THR A 30 -3.46 26.98 6.16
C THR A 30 -1.96 26.88 5.88
N LYS A 31 -1.16 26.88 6.96
CA LYS A 31 0.28 26.70 6.89
C LYS A 31 0.69 25.22 6.90
N THR A 32 -0.27 24.32 6.71
CA THR A 32 -0.12 22.87 6.79
C THR A 32 -0.24 22.25 5.40
N ALA A 33 0.71 21.37 5.06
CA ALA A 33 0.65 20.50 3.89
C ALA A 33 0.63 19.03 4.32
N VAL A 34 0.15 18.15 3.43
CA VAL A 34 0.24 16.70 3.57
C VAL A 34 1.27 16.17 2.58
N LEU A 35 2.07 15.19 3.00
CA LEU A 35 3.04 14.48 2.15
C LEU A 35 2.71 13.00 2.16
N LEU A 36 2.19 12.47 1.05
CA LEU A 36 2.03 11.04 0.85
C LEU A 36 3.33 10.43 0.34
N LEU A 37 3.76 9.36 1.00
CA LEU A 37 5.02 8.67 0.71
C LEU A 37 4.74 7.28 0.15
N ALA A 38 5.36 6.96 -0.99
CA ALA A 38 5.19 5.69 -1.68
C ALA A 38 6.53 5.12 -2.17
N HIS A 39 6.50 3.84 -2.57
CA HIS A 39 7.72 3.14 -3.02
C HIS A 39 8.28 3.72 -4.32
N GLY A 40 7.41 4.05 -5.26
CA GLY A 40 7.79 4.40 -6.62
C GLY A 40 7.91 3.18 -7.53
N THR A 41 7.77 3.43 -8.84
CA THR A 41 7.83 2.40 -9.86
C THR A 41 8.31 3.03 -11.17
N PRO A 42 9.10 2.31 -11.99
CA PRO A 42 9.51 2.82 -13.30
C PRO A 42 8.32 2.91 -14.26
N ASP A 43 8.40 3.82 -15.22
CA ASP A 43 7.34 4.07 -16.20
C ASP A 43 7.41 3.08 -17.39
N ASN A 44 8.59 2.50 -17.63
CA ASN A 44 8.80 1.56 -18.72
C ASN A 44 9.96 0.59 -18.39
N PRO A 45 10.09 -0.56 -19.12
CA PRO A 45 11.11 -1.57 -18.87
C PRO A 45 12.56 -1.10 -19.01
N ASP A 46 12.83 -0.07 -19.81
CA ASP A 46 14.20 0.41 -20.03
C ASP A 46 14.73 1.15 -18.79
N GLN A 47 13.86 1.63 -17.93
CA GLN A 47 14.22 2.30 -16.69
C GLN A 47 14.48 1.33 -15.52
N ILE A 48 14.23 0.04 -15.68
CA ILE A 48 14.43 -0.97 -14.65
C ILE A 48 15.84 -0.97 -14.05
N PRO A 49 16.94 -0.91 -14.86
CA PRO A 49 18.28 -0.90 -14.28
C PRO A 49 18.55 0.33 -13.39
N GLU A 50 18.04 1.49 -13.77
CA GLU A 50 18.16 2.72 -12.98
C GLU A 50 17.31 2.64 -11.70
N TYR A 51 16.05 2.23 -11.83
CA TYR A 51 15.14 2.03 -10.71
C TYR A 51 15.73 1.08 -9.65
N LEU A 52 16.30 -0.03 -10.08
CA LEU A 52 16.90 -1.01 -9.18
C LEU A 52 18.12 -0.46 -8.42
N ARG A 53 18.84 0.52 -8.96
CA ARG A 53 19.91 1.21 -8.23
C ARG A 53 19.35 1.96 -7.02
N TYR A 54 18.21 2.63 -7.17
CA TYR A 54 17.54 3.28 -6.03
C TYR A 54 17.04 2.25 -5.01
N VAL A 55 16.39 1.17 -5.46
CA VAL A 55 15.89 0.10 -4.58
C VAL A 55 17.00 -0.52 -3.75
N THR A 56 18.18 -0.75 -4.34
CA THR A 56 19.31 -1.42 -3.68
C THR A 56 20.25 -0.46 -2.96
N GLY A 57 19.98 0.85 -2.97
CA GLY A 57 20.90 1.85 -2.42
C GLY A 57 22.23 1.88 -3.16
N GLY A 58 22.22 1.73 -4.48
CA GLY A 58 23.39 1.75 -5.35
C GLY A 58 24.14 0.42 -5.47
N ARG A 59 23.77 -0.62 -4.72
CA ARG A 59 24.42 -1.95 -4.83
C ARG A 59 24.07 -2.59 -6.18
N PRO A 60 25.07 -3.05 -6.94
CA PRO A 60 24.82 -3.70 -8.23
C PRO A 60 24.09 -5.03 -8.01
N LEU A 61 23.16 -5.33 -8.92
CA LEU A 61 22.51 -6.63 -9.00
C LEU A 61 23.11 -7.46 -10.16
N PRO A 62 23.10 -8.79 -10.05
CA PRO A 62 23.48 -9.66 -11.16
C PRO A 62 22.57 -9.37 -12.38
N PRO A 63 23.12 -9.39 -13.61
CA PRO A 63 22.35 -9.13 -14.83
C PRO A 63 21.09 -9.99 -14.97
N GLN A 64 21.18 -11.25 -14.54
CA GLN A 64 20.04 -12.20 -14.58
C GLN A 64 18.88 -11.75 -13.71
N VAL A 65 19.19 -11.14 -12.54
CA VAL A 65 18.19 -10.58 -11.63
C VAL A 65 17.49 -9.37 -12.26
N VAL A 66 18.27 -8.50 -12.89
CA VAL A 66 17.72 -7.32 -13.58
C VAL A 66 16.80 -7.75 -14.71
N GLU A 67 17.19 -8.77 -15.48
CA GLU A 67 16.39 -9.28 -16.59
C GLU A 67 15.11 -9.99 -16.11
N GLU A 68 15.19 -10.75 -15.02
CA GLU A 68 14.01 -11.36 -14.40
C GLU A 68 13.00 -10.29 -13.95
N ILE A 69 13.46 -9.21 -13.30
CA ILE A 69 12.57 -8.12 -12.89
C ILE A 69 11.99 -7.41 -14.13
N ARG A 70 12.79 -7.17 -15.16
CA ARG A 70 12.30 -6.60 -16.43
C ARG A 70 11.20 -7.49 -17.04
N HIS A 71 11.41 -8.81 -17.03
CA HIS A 71 10.44 -9.77 -17.52
C HIS A 71 9.12 -9.69 -16.73
N ARG A 72 9.16 -9.63 -15.39
CA ARG A 72 7.96 -9.46 -14.55
C ARG A 72 7.17 -8.22 -14.93
N TYR A 73 7.86 -7.09 -15.07
CA TYR A 73 7.22 -5.84 -15.49
C TYR A 73 6.63 -5.94 -16.91
N SER A 74 7.30 -6.63 -17.84
CA SER A 74 6.77 -6.83 -19.20
C SER A 74 5.48 -7.65 -19.22
N LEU A 75 5.33 -8.62 -18.33
CA LEU A 75 4.14 -9.46 -18.23
C LEU A 75 2.92 -8.70 -17.70
N ILE A 76 3.10 -7.73 -16.82
CA ILE A 76 2.01 -6.89 -16.30
C ILE A 76 1.75 -5.64 -17.14
N GLY A 77 2.60 -5.37 -18.15
CA GLY A 77 2.58 -4.17 -18.98
C GLY A 77 3.33 -3.01 -18.34
N PHE A 78 2.90 -2.52 -17.21
CA PHE A 78 3.59 -1.60 -16.28
C PHE A 78 2.88 -1.59 -14.93
N SER A 79 3.56 -1.07 -13.91
CA SER A 79 2.96 -0.95 -12.58
C SER A 79 2.12 0.33 -12.47
N PRO A 80 0.83 0.25 -12.11
CA PRO A 80 -0.03 1.43 -11.96
C PRO A 80 0.18 2.18 -10.63
N LEU A 81 1.17 1.81 -9.82
CA LEU A 81 1.43 2.37 -8.49
C LEU A 81 1.47 3.91 -8.49
N ALA A 82 2.21 4.51 -9.43
CA ALA A 82 2.32 5.98 -9.51
C ALA A 82 0.97 6.63 -9.80
N CYS A 83 0.20 6.07 -10.73
CA CYS A 83 -1.14 6.56 -11.06
C CYS A 83 -2.09 6.50 -9.86
N TRP A 84 -2.09 5.37 -9.15
CA TRP A 84 -2.93 5.22 -7.94
C TRP A 84 -2.51 6.18 -6.84
N THR A 85 -1.21 6.33 -6.59
CA THR A 85 -0.68 7.26 -5.58
C THR A 85 -1.09 8.71 -5.88
N LEU A 86 -0.95 9.16 -7.13
CA LEU A 86 -1.35 10.51 -7.54
C LEU A 86 -2.86 10.72 -7.42
N LEU A 87 -3.67 9.72 -7.80
CA LEU A 87 -5.12 9.79 -7.64
C LEU A 87 -5.52 9.86 -6.16
N GLN A 88 -4.88 9.06 -5.30
CA GLN A 88 -5.11 9.11 -3.85
C GLN A 88 -4.78 10.49 -3.27
N ALA A 89 -3.68 11.10 -3.73
CA ALA A 89 -3.30 12.46 -3.32
C ALA A 89 -4.32 13.52 -3.78
N ASP A 90 -4.79 13.44 -5.02
CA ASP A 90 -5.79 14.35 -5.56
C ASP A 90 -7.13 14.24 -4.80
N GLN A 91 -7.63 13.01 -4.60
CA GLN A 91 -8.84 12.76 -3.83
C GLN A 91 -8.72 13.26 -2.38
N LEU A 92 -7.57 13.03 -1.75
CA LEU A 92 -7.31 13.50 -0.38
C LEU A 92 -7.26 15.03 -0.31
N SER A 93 -6.62 15.66 -1.29
CA SER A 93 -6.58 17.12 -1.40
C SER A 93 -7.98 17.72 -1.57
N GLN A 94 -8.81 17.10 -2.40
CA GLN A 94 -10.21 17.52 -2.60
C GLN A 94 -11.04 17.35 -1.31
N GLU A 95 -10.84 16.26 -0.59
CA GLU A 95 -11.56 15.96 0.67
C GLU A 95 -11.17 16.91 1.81
N LEU A 96 -9.88 17.22 1.95
CA LEU A 96 -9.34 18.02 3.05
C LEU A 96 -9.31 19.51 2.76
N LYS A 97 -9.32 19.92 1.48
CA LYS A 97 -9.00 21.27 1.04
C LYS A 97 -7.60 21.75 1.48
N LEU A 98 -6.68 20.80 1.59
CA LEU A 98 -5.27 21.01 1.89
C LEU A 98 -4.42 20.62 0.68
N PRO A 99 -3.24 21.24 0.49
CA PRO A 99 -2.28 20.76 -0.50
C PRO A 99 -1.70 19.41 -0.07
N VAL A 100 -1.76 18.46 -0.99
CA VAL A 100 -1.21 17.11 -0.79
C VAL A 100 -0.10 16.88 -1.81
N PHE A 101 1.11 16.70 -1.31
CA PHE A 101 2.30 16.41 -2.10
C PHE A 101 2.53 14.89 -2.15
N VAL A 102 3.19 14.44 -3.21
CA VAL A 102 3.60 13.03 -3.36
C VAL A 102 5.11 12.96 -3.44
N GLY A 103 5.71 12.10 -2.62
CA GLY A 103 7.13 11.75 -2.68
C GLY A 103 7.33 10.24 -2.75
N MET A 104 8.09 9.77 -3.73
CA MET A 104 8.41 8.36 -3.90
C MET A 104 9.88 8.11 -3.59
N ARG A 105 10.15 6.98 -2.93
CA ARG A 105 11.51 6.67 -2.46
C ARG A 105 12.45 6.25 -3.58
N ASN A 106 11.96 5.42 -4.49
CA ASN A 106 12.81 4.75 -5.47
C ASN A 106 12.56 5.19 -6.91
N TRP A 107 11.62 6.11 -7.14
CA TRP A 107 11.34 6.67 -8.46
C TRP A 107 10.70 8.06 -8.37
N LYS A 108 10.51 8.70 -9.50
CA LYS A 108 9.88 10.03 -9.59
C LYS A 108 8.38 9.97 -9.29
N PRO A 109 7.83 11.04 -8.65
CA PRO A 109 8.51 12.20 -8.07
C PRO A 109 9.28 11.80 -6.79
N PHE A 110 10.54 12.15 -6.69
CA PHE A 110 11.35 11.77 -5.53
C PHE A 110 10.92 12.51 -4.26
N ILE A 111 11.08 11.87 -3.09
CA ILE A 111 10.82 12.48 -1.78
C ILE A 111 11.59 13.79 -1.61
N ALA A 112 12.85 13.83 -2.01
CA ALA A 112 13.67 15.04 -1.93
C ALA A 112 13.08 16.20 -2.74
N ASP A 113 12.52 15.95 -3.92
CA ASP A 113 11.89 16.99 -4.75
C ASP A 113 10.60 17.50 -4.11
N ALA A 114 9.80 16.59 -3.51
CA ALA A 114 8.60 16.96 -2.77
C ALA A 114 8.91 17.82 -1.55
N VAL A 115 9.91 17.44 -0.75
CA VAL A 115 10.36 18.20 0.43
C VAL A 115 10.84 19.61 0.03
N LYS A 116 11.62 19.73 -1.03
CA LYS A 116 12.06 21.03 -1.57
C LYS A 116 10.89 21.88 -2.07
N ALA A 117 9.91 21.28 -2.75
CA ALA A 117 8.73 21.98 -3.22
C ALA A 117 7.85 22.50 -2.06
N ILE A 118 7.74 21.73 -0.98
CA ILE A 118 7.04 22.12 0.26
C ILE A 118 7.78 23.29 0.93
N ALA A 119 9.10 23.20 1.08
CA ALA A 119 9.92 24.26 1.67
C ALA A 119 9.85 25.56 0.86
N ALA A 120 9.97 25.49 -0.47
CA ALA A 120 9.86 26.65 -1.35
C ALA A 120 8.49 27.36 -1.26
N GLN A 121 7.43 26.63 -0.92
CA GLN A 121 6.08 27.18 -0.69
C GLN A 121 5.86 27.65 0.76
N LYS A 122 6.87 27.54 1.63
CA LYS A 122 6.89 28.07 3.02
C LYS A 122 5.76 27.52 3.90
N PHE A 123 5.43 26.24 3.76
CA PHE A 123 4.58 25.58 4.71
C PHE A 123 5.29 25.46 6.07
N GLU A 124 4.56 25.65 7.17
CA GLU A 124 5.11 25.61 8.54
C GLU A 124 5.00 24.21 9.16
N ARG A 125 4.03 23.41 8.70
CA ARG A 125 3.81 22.05 9.18
C ARG A 125 3.56 21.09 8.03
N VAL A 126 4.14 19.90 8.12
CA VAL A 126 3.95 18.82 7.14
C VAL A 126 3.51 17.56 7.86
N ILE A 127 2.33 17.04 7.52
CA ILE A 127 1.86 15.75 7.98
C ILE A 127 2.26 14.71 6.91
N ALA A 128 3.25 13.86 7.22
CA ALA A 128 3.74 12.85 6.31
C ALA A 128 3.13 11.48 6.63
N ILE A 129 2.54 10.83 5.62
CA ILE A 129 1.89 9.53 5.74
C ILE A 129 2.50 8.56 4.74
N CYS A 130 3.04 7.44 5.21
CA CYS A 130 3.43 6.34 4.34
C CYS A 130 2.21 5.58 3.83
N LEU A 131 2.13 5.34 2.52
CA LEU A 131 1.13 4.45 1.92
C LEU A 131 1.53 2.97 2.13
N ALA A 132 2.05 2.70 3.32
CA ALA A 132 2.38 1.42 3.91
C ALA A 132 1.92 1.48 5.37
N PRO A 133 0.72 0.95 5.70
CA PRO A 133 0.12 1.12 7.02
C PRO A 133 0.90 0.49 8.17
N GLN A 134 1.55 -0.64 7.90
CA GLN A 134 2.32 -1.39 8.89
C GLN A 134 3.73 -0.80 9.02
N ASN A 135 4.16 -0.54 10.24
CA ASN A 135 5.47 0.00 10.51
C ASN A 135 6.57 -1.07 10.31
N SER A 136 7.64 -0.67 9.65
CA SER A 136 8.89 -1.43 9.61
C SER A 136 10.06 -0.49 9.37
N ARG A 137 11.17 -0.72 10.05
CA ARG A 137 12.42 0.01 9.78
C ARG A 137 12.94 -0.19 8.36
N THR A 138 12.58 -1.32 7.72
CA THR A 138 12.98 -1.64 6.35
C THR A 138 12.08 -1.01 5.29
N SER A 139 10.99 -0.37 5.69
CA SER A 139 10.09 0.39 4.82
C SER A 139 9.81 1.80 5.37
N VAL A 140 8.92 1.95 6.35
CA VAL A 140 8.54 3.25 6.94
C VAL A 140 9.74 4.01 7.50
N GLY A 141 10.66 3.32 8.17
CA GLY A 141 11.91 3.92 8.65
C GLY A 141 12.78 4.51 7.53
N LEU A 142 12.82 3.87 6.37
CA LEU A 142 13.55 4.38 5.20
C LEU A 142 12.86 5.60 4.58
N TYR A 143 11.52 5.67 4.60
CA TYR A 143 10.79 6.87 4.16
C TYR A 143 11.04 8.04 5.09
N ARG A 144 10.99 7.82 6.42
CA ARG A 144 11.32 8.84 7.42
C ARG A 144 12.72 9.39 7.18
N SER A 145 13.71 8.50 7.03
CA SER A 145 15.10 8.89 6.75
C SER A 145 15.25 9.68 5.45
N ALA A 146 14.48 9.35 4.41
CA ALA A 146 14.52 10.08 3.16
C ALA A 146 13.93 11.50 3.27
N VAL A 147 12.90 11.69 4.10
CA VAL A 147 12.33 13.01 4.37
C VAL A 147 13.29 13.86 5.20
N THR A 148 13.77 13.32 6.34
CA THR A 148 14.63 14.05 7.29
C THR A 148 16.06 14.26 6.80
N GLY A 149 16.55 13.38 5.92
CA GLY A 149 17.88 13.48 5.32
C GLY A 149 17.93 14.36 4.05
N THR A 150 16.81 14.95 3.65
CA THR A 150 16.80 15.86 2.49
C THR A 150 17.47 17.19 2.87
N GLU A 151 18.57 17.49 2.20
CA GLU A 151 19.24 18.78 2.35
C GLU A 151 18.43 19.88 1.63
N LEU A 152 18.03 20.91 2.38
CA LEU A 152 17.47 22.12 1.84
C LEU A 152 18.63 23.07 1.52
N THR A 153 18.94 23.24 0.23
CA THR A 153 20.03 24.10 -0.24
C THR A 153 19.52 25.47 -0.64
N GLY A 154 20.22 26.53 -0.20
CA GLY A 154 19.93 27.93 -0.57
C GLY A 154 19.54 28.78 0.64
N ASN A 155 19.00 29.97 0.38
CA ASN A 155 18.42 30.89 1.37
C ASN A 155 17.09 30.37 1.96
N ASP A 156 16.83 29.10 1.84
CA ASP A 156 15.62 28.46 2.33
C ASP A 156 15.79 28.09 3.79
N ASP A 157 15.73 29.09 4.69
CA ASP A 157 15.49 28.94 6.14
C ASP A 157 14.07 28.38 6.41
N ALA A 158 13.48 27.72 5.43
CA ALA A 158 12.14 27.17 5.52
C ALA A 158 12.17 25.84 6.28
N HIS A 159 12.27 25.93 7.60
CA HIS A 159 12.03 24.80 8.51
C HIS A 159 10.52 24.65 8.65
N PHE A 160 10.03 23.45 8.39
CA PHE A 160 8.68 23.04 8.74
C PHE A 160 8.71 22.02 9.90
N GLU A 161 7.69 22.04 10.72
CA GLU A 161 7.44 20.98 11.69
C GLU A 161 7.01 19.71 10.94
N LEU A 162 7.74 18.60 11.12
CA LEU A 162 7.39 17.31 10.54
C LEU A 162 6.59 16.46 11.52
N ASP A 163 5.31 16.26 11.23
CA ASP A 163 4.44 15.30 11.91
C ASP A 163 4.37 14.02 11.08
N PHE A 164 5.20 13.04 11.43
CA PHE A 164 5.33 11.81 10.67
C PHE A 164 4.46 10.71 11.28
N VAL A 165 3.54 10.16 10.48
CA VAL A 165 2.69 9.03 10.88
C VAL A 165 3.47 7.73 10.64
N ASP A 166 3.97 7.13 11.72
CA ASP A 166 4.80 5.92 11.66
C ASP A 166 4.00 4.66 11.32
N GLU A 167 2.74 4.61 11.76
CA GLU A 167 1.87 3.45 11.60
C GLU A 167 0.41 3.87 11.60
N TRP A 168 -0.43 3.13 10.90
CA TRP A 168 -1.88 3.30 10.85
C TRP A 168 -2.60 2.02 10.40
N HIS A 169 -1.96 0.88 10.68
CA HIS A 169 -2.41 -0.47 10.34
C HIS A 169 -3.74 -0.85 11.01
N ASP A 170 -4.06 -0.23 12.14
CA ASP A 170 -5.26 -0.42 12.96
C ASP A 170 -6.38 0.60 12.68
N GLN A 171 -6.19 1.48 11.67
CA GLN A 171 -7.18 2.51 11.33
C GLN A 171 -8.53 1.88 10.94
N PRO A 172 -9.64 2.19 11.67
CA PRO A 172 -10.90 1.48 11.47
C PRO A 172 -11.51 1.59 10.09
N LEU A 173 -11.32 2.73 9.40
CA LEU A 173 -11.80 2.91 8.02
C LEU A 173 -10.96 2.12 7.02
N LEU A 174 -9.66 1.90 7.30
CA LEU A 174 -8.81 1.01 6.50
C LEU A 174 -9.32 -0.43 6.57
N ALA A 175 -9.57 -0.94 7.78
CA ALA A 175 -10.13 -2.28 7.98
C ALA A 175 -11.48 -2.44 7.27
N LYS A 176 -12.36 -1.43 7.33
CA LYS A 176 -13.64 -1.43 6.59
C LYS A 176 -13.44 -1.45 5.09
N ALA A 177 -12.50 -0.65 4.55
CA ALA A 177 -12.22 -0.61 3.12
C ALA A 177 -11.78 -1.99 2.60
N PHE A 178 -10.86 -2.64 3.29
CA PHE A 178 -10.46 -4.00 2.95
C PHE A 178 -11.61 -5.00 3.09
N ALA A 179 -12.41 -4.91 4.14
CA ALA A 179 -13.54 -5.81 4.36
C ALA A 179 -14.63 -5.67 3.28
N GLU A 180 -14.86 -4.49 2.74
CA GLU A 180 -15.78 -4.28 1.61
C GLU A 180 -15.30 -5.00 0.34
N ASN A 181 -14.02 -4.82 -0.04
CA ASN A 181 -13.44 -5.49 -1.18
C ASN A 181 -13.37 -7.02 -0.99
N LEU A 182 -13.05 -7.46 0.23
CA LEU A 182 -13.09 -8.88 0.58
C LEU A 182 -14.47 -9.47 0.34
N ARG A 183 -15.53 -8.89 0.91
CA ARG A 183 -16.90 -9.41 0.77
C ARG A 183 -17.34 -9.47 -0.69
N ALA A 184 -17.12 -8.39 -1.44
CA ALA A 184 -17.50 -8.32 -2.85
C ALA A 184 -16.78 -9.37 -3.70
N GLY A 185 -15.46 -9.46 -3.57
CA GLY A 185 -14.62 -10.39 -4.33
C GLY A 185 -14.87 -11.85 -3.93
N TRP A 186 -14.93 -12.12 -2.61
CA TRP A 186 -15.12 -13.47 -2.10
C TRP A 186 -16.51 -14.03 -2.44
N ALA A 187 -17.57 -13.24 -2.34
CA ALA A 187 -18.91 -13.68 -2.69
C ALA A 187 -18.97 -14.15 -4.16
N LYS A 188 -18.37 -13.38 -5.07
CA LYS A 188 -18.27 -13.74 -6.48
C LYS A 188 -17.43 -15.00 -6.68
N ALA A 189 -16.25 -15.06 -6.09
CA ALA A 189 -15.34 -16.19 -6.20
C ALA A 189 -15.96 -17.49 -5.61
N ASN A 190 -16.62 -17.40 -4.46
CA ASN A 190 -17.24 -18.53 -3.81
C ASN A 190 -18.44 -19.08 -4.60
N ALA A 191 -19.19 -18.21 -5.28
CA ALA A 191 -20.26 -18.62 -6.20
C ALA A 191 -19.68 -19.39 -7.40
N GLU A 192 -18.56 -18.95 -7.97
CA GLU A 192 -17.85 -19.65 -9.03
C GLU A 192 -17.21 -20.98 -8.56
N TYR A 193 -16.72 -21.01 -7.32
CA TYR A 193 -16.09 -22.18 -6.71
C TYR A 193 -17.12 -23.27 -6.40
N GLY A 194 -18.26 -22.87 -5.85
CA GLY A 194 -19.32 -23.76 -5.41
C GLY A 194 -20.14 -24.40 -6.53
N GLY A 195 -20.06 -23.92 -7.78
CA GLY A 195 -20.64 -24.40 -9.07
C GLY A 195 -21.93 -25.24 -9.06
N THR A 196 -22.47 -25.61 -7.90
CA THR A 196 -23.65 -26.45 -7.67
C THR A 196 -24.46 -26.03 -6.44
N PHE A 197 -24.31 -24.80 -5.95
CA PHE A 197 -25.16 -24.32 -4.86
C PHE A 197 -26.40 -23.60 -5.41
N SER A 198 -27.48 -24.36 -5.59
CA SER A 198 -28.85 -23.91 -5.63
C SER A 198 -29.22 -23.31 -4.26
N GLY A 199 -29.01 -22.02 -4.09
CA GLY A 199 -29.40 -21.28 -2.90
C GLY A 199 -29.58 -19.82 -3.28
N THR A 200 -30.83 -19.39 -3.47
CA THR A 200 -31.28 -18.02 -3.60
C THR A 200 -30.71 -17.16 -2.45
N THR A 201 -29.71 -16.33 -2.73
CA THR A 201 -29.35 -15.21 -1.86
C THR A 201 -29.77 -13.90 -2.49
N SER A 202 -31.07 -13.62 -2.40
CA SER A 202 -31.58 -12.25 -2.40
C SER A 202 -31.42 -11.75 -0.97
N GLY A 203 -30.52 -10.79 -0.73
CA GLY A 203 -30.37 -10.16 0.58
C GLY A 203 -29.14 -9.29 0.66
N THR A 204 -29.34 -8.07 1.06
CA THR A 204 -28.36 -7.08 1.56
C THR A 204 -27.11 -7.73 2.16
N LEU A 205 -25.92 -7.25 1.78
CA LEU A 205 -24.57 -7.69 2.24
C LEU A 205 -24.31 -7.47 3.76
N SER A 206 -25.26 -7.84 4.59
CA SER A 206 -25.20 -7.80 6.05
C SER A 206 -25.26 -9.22 6.61
N GLY A 207 -24.29 -10.07 6.22
CA GLY A 207 -24.23 -11.45 6.70
C GLY A 207 -22.80 -11.91 6.92
N THR A 208 -22.63 -12.83 7.87
CA THR A 208 -21.40 -13.59 8.08
C THR A 208 -21.03 -14.29 6.79
N LEU A 209 -19.77 -14.13 6.33
CA LEU A 209 -19.26 -14.87 5.19
C LEU A 209 -19.22 -16.36 5.57
N SER A 210 -20.16 -17.12 5.00
CA SER A 210 -20.26 -18.58 5.19
C SER A 210 -20.05 -19.27 3.84
N GLY A 211 -18.99 -20.02 3.70
CA GLY A 211 -18.67 -20.74 2.47
C GLY A 211 -17.44 -21.61 2.64
N THR A 212 -17.13 -22.39 1.61
CA THR A 212 -16.05 -23.37 1.64
C THR A 212 -14.73 -22.89 1.02
N LEU A 213 -14.72 -21.74 0.36
CA LEU A 213 -13.51 -21.20 -0.26
C LEU A 213 -12.64 -20.53 0.82
N PRO A 214 -11.48 -21.11 1.17
CA PRO A 214 -10.62 -20.58 2.22
C PRO A 214 -9.98 -19.26 1.80
N ILE A 215 -9.81 -18.37 2.78
CA ILE A 215 -9.20 -17.04 2.59
C ILE A 215 -7.78 -17.07 3.12
N ILE A 216 -6.85 -16.50 2.34
CA ILE A 216 -5.46 -16.26 2.75
C ILE A 216 -5.26 -14.75 2.76
N PHE A 217 -5.08 -14.14 3.93
CA PHE A 217 -4.58 -12.77 4.02
C PHE A 217 -3.08 -12.75 3.77
N THR A 218 -2.60 -11.74 3.02
CA THR A 218 -1.17 -11.67 2.72
C THR A 218 -0.59 -10.29 2.95
N ALA A 219 0.70 -10.26 3.31
CA ALA A 219 1.55 -9.08 3.32
C ALA A 219 2.95 -9.45 2.78
N HIS A 220 3.77 -8.45 2.49
CA HIS A 220 5.14 -8.68 2.02
C HIS A 220 5.97 -9.37 3.09
N SER A 221 6.79 -10.36 2.73
CA SER A 221 7.74 -10.95 3.66
C SER A 221 8.91 -9.98 3.93
N VAL A 222 9.49 -10.07 5.11
CA VAL A 222 10.71 -9.34 5.47
C VAL A 222 11.75 -10.32 6.00
N PRO A 223 13.06 -9.95 5.99
CA PRO A 223 14.08 -10.80 6.57
C PRO A 223 13.76 -11.13 8.04
N ALA A 224 13.85 -12.39 8.43
CA ALA A 224 13.55 -12.84 9.80
C ALA A 224 14.33 -12.08 10.88
N ARG A 225 15.56 -11.68 10.55
CA ARG A 225 16.39 -10.83 11.42
C ARG A 225 15.69 -9.50 11.76
N THR A 226 14.95 -8.91 10.85
CA THR A 226 14.22 -7.65 11.09
C THR A 226 13.28 -7.82 12.28
N ILE A 227 12.53 -8.92 12.33
CA ILE A 227 11.59 -9.21 13.40
C ILE A 227 12.30 -9.59 14.72
N THR A 228 13.35 -10.41 14.66
CA THR A 228 14.10 -10.78 15.87
C THR A 228 14.80 -9.59 16.54
N GLU A 229 15.02 -8.52 15.80
CA GLU A 229 15.55 -7.24 16.31
C GLU A 229 14.43 -6.28 16.77
N GLY A 230 13.20 -6.74 16.92
CA GLY A 230 12.09 -6.00 17.53
C GLY A 230 11.24 -5.15 16.59
N ASP A 231 11.29 -5.39 15.28
CA ASP A 231 10.44 -4.69 14.32
C ASP A 231 8.96 -5.16 14.47
N PRO A 232 7.99 -4.23 14.54
CA PRO A 232 6.59 -4.57 14.80
C PRO A 232 5.84 -5.13 13.58
N TYR A 233 6.46 -5.15 12.41
CA TYR A 233 5.81 -5.39 11.12
C TYR A 233 4.96 -6.67 11.07
N GLU A 234 5.50 -7.79 11.57
CA GLU A 234 4.80 -9.07 11.56
C GLU A 234 3.52 -9.01 12.40
N ALA A 235 3.62 -8.47 13.63
CA ALA A 235 2.48 -8.32 14.52
C ALA A 235 1.41 -7.41 13.91
N GLN A 236 1.81 -6.26 13.40
CA GLN A 236 0.90 -5.29 12.79
C GLN A 236 0.24 -5.81 11.50
N SER A 237 0.96 -6.59 10.70
CA SER A 237 0.39 -7.22 9.49
C SER A 237 -0.70 -8.23 9.84
N LYS A 238 -0.50 -9.04 10.89
CA LYS A 238 -1.48 -9.98 11.40
C LYS A 238 -2.66 -9.27 12.05
N GLU A 239 -2.42 -8.24 12.83
CA GLU A 239 -3.47 -7.41 13.44
C GLU A 239 -4.36 -6.74 12.37
N THR A 240 -3.77 -6.22 11.29
CA THR A 240 -4.57 -5.72 10.15
C THR A 240 -5.50 -6.81 9.61
N ALA A 241 -5.00 -8.04 9.41
CA ALA A 241 -5.81 -9.16 8.93
C ALA A 241 -6.95 -9.51 9.90
N GLU A 242 -6.69 -9.54 11.21
CA GLU A 242 -7.69 -9.77 12.26
C GLU A 242 -8.78 -8.69 12.26
N LEU A 243 -8.40 -7.42 12.16
CA LEU A 243 -9.33 -6.30 12.09
C LEU A 243 -10.20 -6.36 10.82
N VAL A 244 -9.60 -6.72 9.68
CA VAL A 244 -10.33 -6.93 8.43
C VAL A 244 -11.27 -8.13 8.53
N ALA A 245 -10.81 -9.26 9.06
CA ALA A 245 -11.63 -10.45 9.28
C ALA A 245 -12.84 -10.15 10.18
N LYS A 246 -12.62 -9.46 11.29
CA LYS A 246 -13.67 -8.98 12.19
C LYS A 246 -14.65 -8.04 11.48
N ALA A 247 -14.15 -7.05 10.76
CA ALA A 247 -14.99 -6.12 9.99
C ALA A 247 -15.77 -6.82 8.88
N ALA A 248 -15.22 -7.89 8.29
CA ALA A 248 -15.89 -8.72 7.29
C ALA A 248 -16.89 -9.72 7.91
N GLY A 249 -16.87 -9.95 9.21
CA GLY A 249 -17.70 -10.95 9.91
C GLY A 249 -17.23 -12.38 9.67
N LEU A 250 -15.93 -12.58 9.45
CA LEU A 250 -15.32 -13.91 9.33
C LEU A 250 -15.21 -14.58 10.70
N LYS A 251 -15.33 -15.92 10.70
CA LYS A 251 -14.95 -16.75 11.84
C LYS A 251 -13.43 -16.98 11.83
N ASP A 252 -12.84 -17.26 12.99
CA ASP A 252 -11.39 -17.41 13.14
C ASP A 252 -10.83 -18.58 12.30
N ASP A 253 -11.62 -19.62 12.05
CA ASP A 253 -11.26 -20.79 11.26
C ASP A 253 -11.46 -20.61 9.74
N ALA A 254 -12.05 -19.49 9.30
CA ALA A 254 -12.37 -19.25 7.91
C ALA A 254 -11.20 -18.67 7.11
N TRP A 255 -10.13 -18.26 7.74
CA TRP A 255 -9.00 -17.61 7.11
C TRP A 255 -7.66 -18.05 7.71
N THR A 256 -6.60 -17.75 7.00
CA THR A 256 -5.22 -17.92 7.44
C THR A 256 -4.38 -16.74 6.94
N PHE A 257 -3.17 -16.59 7.47
CA PHE A 257 -2.24 -15.54 7.09
C PHE A 257 -0.97 -16.15 6.50
N ALA A 258 -0.44 -15.52 5.46
CA ALA A 258 0.82 -15.90 4.82
C ALA A 258 1.62 -14.68 4.36
N PHE A 259 2.93 -14.83 4.23
CA PHE A 259 3.80 -13.81 3.67
C PHE A 259 4.16 -14.13 2.22
N GLN A 260 4.21 -13.10 1.38
CA GLN A 260 4.54 -13.19 -0.05
C GLN A 260 5.80 -12.37 -0.40
N SER A 261 6.27 -12.51 -1.63
CA SER A 261 7.25 -11.61 -2.24
C SER A 261 8.59 -11.56 -1.51
N GLN A 262 9.16 -12.72 -1.19
CA GLN A 262 10.50 -12.78 -0.60
C GLN A 262 11.53 -12.13 -1.53
N GLY A 263 12.36 -11.25 -0.98
CA GLY A 263 13.42 -10.62 -1.74
C GLY A 263 14.53 -11.60 -2.11
N MET A 264 15.33 -11.23 -3.09
CA MET A 264 16.44 -12.04 -3.61
C MET A 264 17.71 -11.96 -2.76
N SER A 265 17.70 -11.24 -1.62
CA SER A 265 18.81 -11.24 -0.67
C SER A 265 18.87 -12.59 0.05
N GLY A 266 20.06 -13.19 0.11
CA GLY A 266 20.26 -14.41 0.88
C GLY A 266 19.91 -14.22 2.35
N GLY A 267 19.33 -15.25 2.98
CA GLY A 267 18.92 -15.24 4.37
C GLY A 267 17.51 -15.82 4.56
N GLN A 268 17.14 -16.00 5.81
CA GLN A 268 15.82 -16.48 6.16
C GLN A 268 14.82 -15.32 6.16
N TRP A 269 13.66 -15.53 5.54
CA TRP A 269 12.53 -14.63 5.49
C TRP A 269 11.40 -15.14 6.39
N ILE A 270 10.53 -14.26 6.88
CA ILE A 270 9.39 -14.69 7.70
C ILE A 270 8.36 -15.44 6.86
N GLY A 271 7.69 -16.38 7.52
CA GLY A 271 6.64 -17.24 6.95
C GLY A 271 5.42 -17.37 7.89
N PRO A 272 4.49 -18.25 7.54
CA PRO A 272 4.51 -19.16 6.41
C PRO A 272 4.44 -18.44 5.06
N THR A 273 4.98 -19.08 4.00
CA THR A 273 4.84 -18.56 2.64
C THR A 273 3.44 -18.86 2.09
N VAL A 274 3.04 -18.12 1.06
CA VAL A 274 1.77 -18.35 0.35
C VAL A 274 1.75 -19.76 -0.24
N GLU A 275 2.86 -20.23 -0.81
CA GLU A 275 2.99 -21.55 -1.42
C GLU A 275 2.82 -22.67 -0.38
N GLU A 276 3.48 -22.57 0.77
CA GLU A 276 3.32 -23.54 1.88
C GLU A 276 1.87 -23.57 2.36
N THR A 277 1.24 -22.41 2.50
CA THR A 277 -0.15 -22.29 2.93
C THR A 277 -1.11 -22.92 1.92
N ILE A 278 -0.92 -22.69 0.62
CA ILE A 278 -1.70 -23.31 -0.45
C ILE A 278 -1.57 -24.84 -0.40
N LEU A 279 -0.35 -25.37 -0.25
CA LEU A 279 -0.12 -26.81 -0.15
C LEU A 279 -0.81 -27.41 1.10
N GLY A 280 -0.76 -26.70 2.22
CA GLY A 280 -1.49 -27.08 3.43
C GLY A 280 -3.00 -27.12 3.23
N LEU A 281 -3.58 -26.16 2.50
CA LEU A 281 -5.01 -26.16 2.16
C LEU A 281 -5.36 -27.28 1.17
N LYS A 282 -4.49 -27.56 0.21
CA LYS A 282 -4.65 -28.69 -0.71
C LYS A 282 -4.71 -30.03 0.04
N THR A 283 -3.84 -30.25 1.02
CA THR A 283 -3.85 -31.50 1.84
C THR A 283 -5.13 -31.65 2.67
N LYS A 284 -5.80 -30.52 3.01
CA LYS A 284 -7.11 -30.49 3.65
C LYS A 284 -8.28 -30.70 2.67
N GLY A 285 -7.99 -30.94 1.39
CA GLY A 285 -8.99 -31.22 0.35
C GLY A 285 -9.57 -30.00 -0.36
N HIS A 286 -9.07 -28.80 -0.09
CA HIS A 286 -9.51 -27.61 -0.82
C HIS A 286 -9.01 -27.63 -2.26
N ARG A 287 -9.87 -27.17 -3.19
CA ARG A 287 -9.58 -27.08 -4.63
C ARG A 287 -9.46 -25.64 -5.13
N GLY A 288 -9.45 -24.68 -4.22
CA GLY A 288 -9.30 -23.28 -4.53
C GLY A 288 -8.95 -22.48 -3.30
N VAL A 289 -8.44 -21.28 -3.52
CA VAL A 289 -8.06 -20.32 -2.48
C VAL A 289 -8.46 -18.91 -2.91
N PHE A 290 -8.81 -18.08 -1.94
CA PHE A 290 -9.05 -16.65 -2.15
C PHE A 290 -7.96 -15.85 -1.44
N ILE A 291 -7.16 -15.07 -2.17
CA ILE A 291 -6.10 -14.23 -1.58
C ILE A 291 -6.63 -12.82 -1.37
N HIS A 292 -6.35 -12.26 -0.19
CA HIS A 292 -6.65 -10.87 0.13
C HIS A 292 -5.39 -10.17 0.66
N PRO A 293 -4.69 -9.38 -0.19
CA PRO A 293 -3.47 -8.69 0.21
C PRO A 293 -3.80 -7.48 1.10
N VAL A 294 -3.58 -7.60 2.42
CA VAL A 294 -3.80 -6.52 3.39
C VAL A 294 -2.54 -5.67 3.64
N GLY A 295 -1.38 -6.11 3.15
CA GLY A 295 -0.13 -5.37 3.21
C GLY A 295 0.05 -4.34 2.07
N PHE A 296 -0.91 -4.27 1.13
CA PHE A 296 -0.82 -3.40 -0.05
C PHE A 296 -2.10 -2.61 -0.27
N LEU A 297 -1.97 -1.31 -0.53
CA LEU A 297 -3.12 -0.43 -0.74
C LEU A 297 -3.59 -0.35 -2.20
N CYS A 298 -2.71 -0.67 -3.15
CA CYS A 298 -3.05 -0.56 -4.57
C CYS A 298 -2.37 -1.64 -5.41
N ASP A 299 -2.86 -1.82 -6.62
CA ASP A 299 -2.25 -2.70 -7.62
C ASP A 299 -0.86 -2.18 -8.00
N HIS A 300 0.11 -3.08 -7.98
CA HIS A 300 1.50 -2.89 -8.38
C HIS A 300 2.14 -4.24 -8.70
N VAL A 301 3.43 -4.28 -8.98
CA VAL A 301 4.10 -5.50 -9.44
C VAL A 301 3.91 -6.70 -8.50
N GLU A 302 3.97 -6.50 -7.18
CA GLU A 302 3.84 -7.58 -6.19
C GLU A 302 2.40 -8.09 -6.00
N VAL A 303 1.41 -7.39 -6.55
CA VAL A 303 0.03 -7.86 -6.67
C VAL A 303 -0.21 -8.46 -8.05
N LEU A 304 0.08 -7.69 -9.11
CA LEU A 304 -0.25 -8.07 -10.48
C LEU A 304 0.63 -9.20 -11.02
N TYR A 305 1.90 -9.28 -10.60
CA TYR A 305 2.76 -10.39 -10.99
C TYR A 305 2.70 -11.53 -9.98
N ASP A 306 2.95 -11.26 -8.68
CA ASP A 306 3.09 -12.35 -7.71
C ASP A 306 1.77 -13.09 -7.51
N ILE A 307 0.62 -12.36 -7.40
CA ILE A 307 -0.68 -13.00 -7.17
C ILE A 307 -1.33 -13.43 -8.48
N ASP A 308 -1.47 -12.51 -9.45
CA ASP A 308 -2.30 -12.76 -10.64
C ASP A 308 -1.60 -13.63 -11.68
N ILE A 309 -0.25 -13.76 -11.62
CA ILE A 309 0.53 -14.59 -12.53
C ILE A 309 1.20 -15.74 -11.78
N PHE A 310 2.13 -15.46 -10.88
CA PHE A 310 2.97 -16.47 -10.26
C PHE A 310 2.16 -17.44 -9.36
N PHE A 311 1.43 -16.94 -8.36
CA PHE A 311 0.63 -17.81 -7.49
C PHE A 311 -0.53 -18.45 -8.24
N LYS A 312 -1.11 -17.77 -9.23
CA LYS A 312 -2.14 -18.36 -10.08
C LYS A 312 -1.61 -19.57 -10.84
N GLN A 313 -0.45 -19.45 -11.49
CA GLN A 313 0.21 -20.58 -12.14
C GLN A 313 0.61 -21.68 -11.16
N PHE A 314 1.04 -21.31 -9.94
CA PHE A 314 1.39 -22.26 -8.91
C PHE A 314 0.18 -23.11 -8.49
N VAL A 315 -0.97 -22.49 -8.20
CA VAL A 315 -2.19 -23.24 -7.80
C VAL A 315 -2.74 -24.09 -8.93
N GLU A 316 -2.67 -23.60 -10.19
CA GLU A 316 -3.09 -24.38 -11.36
C GLU A 316 -2.27 -25.66 -11.53
N LYS A 317 -0.94 -25.61 -11.33
CA LYS A 317 -0.07 -26.79 -11.28
C LYS A 317 -0.44 -27.77 -10.14
N GLN A 318 -1.08 -27.27 -9.08
CA GLN A 318 -1.60 -28.10 -7.98
C GLN A 318 -3.00 -28.64 -8.26
N GLY A 319 -3.62 -28.35 -9.40
CA GLY A 319 -5.01 -28.69 -9.72
C GLY A 319 -6.04 -27.87 -8.93
N MET A 320 -5.65 -26.69 -8.50
CA MET A 320 -6.48 -25.76 -7.73
C MET A 320 -6.81 -24.50 -8.54
N ARG A 321 -7.68 -23.64 -8.03
CA ARG A 321 -8.01 -22.33 -8.60
C ARG A 321 -7.72 -21.22 -7.60
N LEU A 322 -7.36 -20.04 -8.11
CA LEU A 322 -7.08 -18.85 -7.32
C LEU A 322 -7.99 -17.69 -7.73
N TRP A 323 -8.51 -17.01 -6.73
CA TRP A 323 -9.16 -15.69 -6.85
C TRP A 323 -8.51 -14.73 -5.87
N ARG A 324 -8.62 -13.45 -6.11
CA ARG A 324 -8.22 -12.43 -5.15
C ARG A 324 -9.24 -11.30 -5.02
N ALA A 325 -9.16 -10.59 -3.89
CA ALA A 325 -9.84 -9.32 -3.74
C ALA A 325 -9.19 -8.24 -4.63
N GLU A 326 -9.99 -7.29 -5.07
CA GLU A 326 -9.46 -6.07 -5.67
C GLU A 326 -8.69 -5.26 -4.62
N SER A 327 -7.59 -4.61 -5.05
CA SER A 327 -6.85 -3.67 -4.20
C SER A 327 -7.70 -2.43 -3.92
N LEU A 328 -7.37 -1.67 -2.87
CA LEU A 328 -8.13 -0.46 -2.53
C LEU A 328 -8.00 0.63 -3.59
N ASN A 329 -6.84 0.74 -4.24
CA ASN A 329 -6.61 1.66 -5.35
C ASN A 329 -7.09 3.11 -5.03
N GLY A 330 -8.05 3.64 -5.78
CA GLY A 330 -8.69 4.94 -5.57
C GLY A 330 -9.99 4.87 -4.75
N SER A 331 -10.10 3.92 -3.81
CA SER A 331 -11.29 3.74 -2.97
C SER A 331 -11.61 4.99 -2.15
N LYS A 332 -12.88 5.41 -2.16
CA LYS A 332 -13.36 6.51 -1.32
C LYS A 332 -13.17 6.24 0.17
N MET A 333 -13.26 4.98 0.58
CA MET A 333 -13.06 4.59 1.98
C MET A 333 -11.59 4.72 2.38
N LEU A 334 -10.64 4.41 1.49
CA LEU A 334 -9.22 4.69 1.71
C LEU A 334 -8.96 6.19 1.84
N THR A 335 -9.55 7.01 0.96
CA THR A 335 -9.48 8.48 1.06
C THR A 335 -10.00 8.96 2.40
N ALA A 336 -11.14 8.44 2.87
CA ALA A 336 -11.69 8.77 4.18
C ALA A 336 -10.78 8.35 5.34
N ALA A 337 -10.12 7.18 5.25
CA ALA A 337 -9.14 6.73 6.26
C ALA A 337 -7.94 7.69 6.34
N LEU A 338 -7.36 8.06 5.20
CA LEU A 338 -6.26 9.03 5.14
C LEU A 338 -6.69 10.41 5.65
N ALA A 339 -7.90 10.85 5.30
CA ALA A 339 -8.43 12.14 5.76
C ALA A 339 -8.61 12.17 7.28
N GLU A 340 -9.09 11.08 7.88
CA GLU A 340 -9.24 10.98 9.34
C GLU A 340 -7.89 11.04 10.06
N LEU A 341 -6.85 10.38 9.52
CA LEU A 341 -5.49 10.49 10.04
C LEU A 341 -4.99 11.94 10.03
N VAL A 342 -5.21 12.66 8.93
CA VAL A 342 -4.80 14.08 8.85
C VAL A 342 -5.60 14.93 9.82
N ARG A 343 -6.93 14.77 9.89
CA ARG A 343 -7.81 15.54 10.79
C ARG A 343 -7.42 15.35 12.25
N SER A 344 -7.14 14.14 12.67
CA SER A 344 -6.72 13.84 14.05
C SER A 344 -5.40 14.53 14.41
N ARG A 345 -4.44 14.59 13.47
CA ARG A 345 -3.16 15.28 13.67
C ARG A 345 -3.32 16.79 13.69
N VAL A 346 -4.14 17.36 12.81
CA VAL A 346 -4.46 18.80 12.83
C VAL A 346 -5.11 19.21 14.14
N ALA A 347 -6.07 18.41 14.65
CA ALA A 347 -6.74 18.66 15.93
C ALA A 347 -5.77 18.60 17.11
N ALA A 348 -4.87 17.62 17.15
CA ALA A 348 -3.86 17.48 18.20
C ALA A 348 -2.86 18.63 18.23
N GLY A 349 -2.41 19.12 17.07
CA GLY A 349 -1.50 20.28 16.97
C GLY A 349 -2.15 21.61 17.39
N GLY A 350 -3.46 21.76 17.17
CA GLY A 350 -4.22 22.95 17.64
C GLY A 350 -4.39 23.02 19.16
N ALA A 351 -4.42 21.87 19.83
CA ALA A 351 -4.55 21.82 21.29
C ALA A 351 -3.24 22.17 22.04
N GLY A 352 -2.08 21.98 21.39
CA GLY A 352 -0.77 22.31 21.97
C GLY A 352 -0.43 23.81 22.01
N GLN A 353 -1.12 24.64 21.23
CA GLN A 353 -0.89 26.11 21.23
C GLN A 353 -1.69 26.88 22.27
N LEU A 354 -2.60 26.25 23.04
CA LEU A 354 -3.40 26.89 24.08
C LEU A 354 -2.81 26.79 25.50
N GLY A 355 -1.60 26.29 25.67
CA GLY A 355 -1.05 25.93 26.98
C GLY A 355 0.30 26.51 27.36
N TYR A 356 0.73 27.70 26.87
CA TYR A 356 1.85 28.45 27.47
C TYR A 356 1.57 29.97 27.39
N GLY A 357 0.60 30.42 28.17
CA GLY A 357 0.40 31.79 28.52
C GLY A 357 0.55 31.92 30.03
N GLU A 358 1.63 32.59 30.45
CA GLU A 358 1.82 33.29 31.73
C GLU A 358 1.61 32.49 33.03
N ARG A 359 2.71 32.11 33.67
CA ARG A 359 2.81 32.30 35.13
C ARG A 359 4.00 33.19 35.45
N SER A 360 3.64 34.36 35.93
CA SER A 360 4.45 35.38 36.62
C SER A 360 5.35 34.78 37.69
#